data_a33dc68110b6fa21c714e0d0db4e9999
#
_entry.id   a33dc68110b6fa21c714e0d0db4e9999
#
_cell.length_a   1.000
_cell.length_b   1.000
_cell.length_c   1.000
_cell.angle_alpha   90.00
_cell.angle_beta   90.00
_cell.angle_gamma   90.00
#
_symmetry.space_group_name_H-M   'P 1'
#
loop_
_entity.id
_entity.type
_entity.pdbx_description
1 polymer ?
#
loop_
_entity_poly.entity_id
_entity_poly.type
_entity_poly.pdbx_seq_one_letter_code
_entity_poly.pdbx_strand_id
1 'polypeptide(L)'
;QDTMFNAGFDPEGMSSLFERLIAINRFGRRPPEFLLSHPVTESRISDARSREFRYPERSYQEDLEYQIVRARVFGHYAQDKGALVNEMRRALTNSTNSFTRDANRYGLAVALWDAGNYAGASATLAPLLSKEPNRISYVVTQAEILTKQNEPGQAREFLTRHLQINPNNHALTTAYAEALIAAR
;
A
#
# COMPACT_ATOMS: atom_id res chain seq x y z
N GLN A 1 6.99 -21.86 4.08
CA GLN A 1 5.89 -21.71 5.04
C GLN A 1 6.40 -21.69 6.49
N ASP A 2 7.30 -22.59 6.89
CA ASP A 2 7.86 -22.61 8.25
C ASP A 2 8.47 -21.26 8.64
N THR A 3 9.25 -20.65 7.75
CA THR A 3 9.85 -19.32 7.97
C THR A 3 8.77 -18.25 8.15
N MET A 4 7.70 -18.29 7.37
CA MET A 4 6.58 -17.35 7.51
C MET A 4 5.91 -17.52 8.87
N PHE A 5 5.58 -18.76 9.23
CA PHE A 5 4.94 -19.06 10.51
C PHE A 5 5.79 -18.63 11.71
N ASN A 6 7.08 -18.94 11.68
CA ASN A 6 8.01 -18.56 12.75
C ASN A 6 8.21 -17.06 12.85
N ALA A 7 8.10 -16.33 11.72
CA ALA A 7 8.15 -14.87 11.67
C ALA A 7 6.81 -14.18 12.02
N GLY A 8 5.77 -14.96 12.34
CA GLY A 8 4.46 -14.41 12.69
C GLY A 8 3.51 -14.16 11.53
N PHE A 9 3.87 -14.58 10.31
CA PHE A 9 3.02 -14.44 9.13
C PHE A 9 2.16 -15.69 8.90
N ASP A 10 1.04 -15.48 8.18
CA ASP A 10 0.12 -16.53 7.82
C ASP A 10 0.73 -17.47 6.75
N PRO A 11 0.91 -18.78 7.03
CA PRO A 11 1.42 -19.74 6.06
C PRO A 11 0.51 -19.95 4.84
N GLU A 12 -0.81 -19.68 4.96
CA GLU A 12 -1.78 -19.74 3.85
C GLU A 12 -1.48 -18.69 2.76
N GLY A 13 -0.76 -17.64 3.11
CA GLY A 13 -0.30 -16.64 2.14
C GLY A 13 0.54 -17.23 1.00
N MET A 14 1.19 -18.38 1.20
CA MET A 14 2.01 -19.04 0.18
C MET A 14 1.14 -19.68 -0.92
N SER A 15 0.13 -20.45 -0.57
CA SER A 15 -0.80 -21.04 -1.53
C SER A 15 -1.60 -19.98 -2.28
N SER A 16 -2.10 -18.97 -1.56
CA SER A 16 -2.79 -17.81 -2.12
C SER A 16 -1.93 -17.04 -3.13
N LEU A 17 -0.63 -16.87 -2.85
CA LEU A 17 0.31 -16.25 -3.79
C LEU A 17 0.44 -17.08 -5.07
N PHE A 18 0.63 -18.41 -4.94
CA PHE A 18 0.77 -19.28 -6.09
C PHE A 18 -0.51 -19.31 -6.95
N GLU A 19 -1.68 -19.34 -6.35
CA GLU A 19 -2.96 -19.26 -7.06
C GLU A 19 -3.10 -17.97 -7.87
N ARG A 20 -2.73 -16.83 -7.27
CA ARG A 20 -2.74 -15.54 -7.98
C ARG A 20 -1.75 -15.51 -9.14
N LEU A 21 -0.55 -16.07 -8.97
CA LEU A 21 0.43 -16.15 -10.04
C LEU A 21 -0.05 -17.03 -11.21
N ILE A 22 -0.73 -18.15 -10.92
CA ILE A 22 -1.35 -18.97 -11.97
C ILE A 22 -2.49 -18.22 -12.66
N ALA A 23 -3.34 -17.51 -11.90
CA ALA A 23 -4.46 -16.75 -12.45
C ALA A 23 -3.99 -15.64 -13.40
N ILE A 24 -2.94 -14.90 -13.06
CA ILE A 24 -2.36 -13.86 -13.91
C ILE A 24 -1.81 -14.47 -15.21
N ASN A 25 -1.21 -15.65 -15.14
CA ASN A 25 -0.61 -16.32 -16.30
C ASN A 25 -1.61 -17.13 -17.14
N ARG A 26 -2.89 -17.19 -16.76
CA ARG A 26 -3.91 -18.02 -17.46
C ARG A 26 -4.15 -17.62 -18.91
N PHE A 27 -3.96 -16.35 -19.24
CA PHE A 27 -4.25 -15.79 -20.57
C PHE A 27 -3.00 -15.67 -21.47
N GLY A 28 -1.80 -16.01 -20.94
CA GLY A 28 -0.55 -16.03 -21.71
C GLY A 28 -0.28 -17.43 -22.31
N ARG A 29 0.48 -17.50 -23.45
CA ARG A 29 1.08 -18.75 -23.88
C ARG A 29 2.03 -19.23 -22.80
N ARG A 30 1.66 -20.30 -22.08
CA ARG A 30 2.54 -20.91 -21.08
C ARG A 30 3.69 -21.61 -21.80
N PRO A 31 4.95 -21.17 -21.62
CA PRO A 31 6.08 -21.99 -22.03
C PRO A 31 6.09 -23.27 -21.19
N PRO A 32 6.63 -24.37 -21.72
CA PRO A 32 6.82 -25.61 -20.98
C PRO A 32 7.51 -25.36 -19.64
N GLU A 33 7.12 -26.06 -18.59
CA GLU A 33 7.56 -25.87 -17.20
C GLU A 33 9.10 -25.86 -17.07
N PHE A 34 9.79 -26.71 -17.84
CA PHE A 34 11.24 -26.82 -17.83
C PHE A 34 11.96 -25.59 -18.40
N LEU A 35 11.26 -24.69 -19.09
CA LEU A 35 11.82 -23.41 -19.58
C LEU A 35 11.62 -22.27 -18.58
N LEU A 36 10.91 -22.50 -17.48
CA LEU A 36 10.67 -21.48 -16.47
C LEU A 36 11.69 -21.62 -15.34
N SER A 37 12.37 -20.53 -15.02
CA SER A 37 13.29 -20.49 -13.87
C SER A 37 12.57 -20.68 -12.51
N HIS A 38 11.30 -20.29 -12.44
CA HIS A 38 10.47 -20.37 -11.23
C HIS A 38 9.03 -20.82 -11.58
N PRO A 39 8.81 -22.07 -12.03
CA PRO A 39 7.49 -22.51 -12.41
C PRO A 39 6.57 -22.59 -11.20
N VAL A 40 5.40 -21.95 -11.29
CA VAL A 40 4.32 -22.16 -10.34
C VAL A 40 3.36 -23.17 -10.95
N THR A 41 3.27 -24.36 -10.35
CA THR A 41 2.46 -25.47 -10.83
C THR A 41 1.31 -25.73 -9.87
N GLU A 42 0.27 -26.41 -10.36
CA GLU A 42 -0.83 -26.90 -9.52
C GLU A 42 -0.32 -27.86 -8.43
N SER A 43 0.73 -28.62 -8.73
CA SER A 43 1.41 -29.47 -7.74
C SER A 43 1.98 -28.66 -6.57
N ARG A 44 2.62 -27.50 -6.83
CA ARG A 44 3.13 -26.64 -5.76
C ARG A 44 2.02 -26.01 -4.92
N ILE A 45 0.88 -25.68 -5.52
CA ILE A 45 -0.30 -25.21 -4.78
C ILE A 45 -0.80 -26.32 -3.87
N SER A 46 -0.97 -27.54 -4.42
CA SER A 46 -1.43 -28.70 -3.65
C SER A 46 -0.49 -29.02 -2.49
N ASP A 47 0.83 -28.98 -2.72
CA ASP A 47 1.85 -29.19 -1.68
C ASP A 47 1.79 -28.07 -0.62
N ALA A 48 1.67 -26.81 -1.01
CA ALA A 48 1.51 -25.72 -0.07
C ALA A 48 0.27 -25.86 0.79
N ARG A 49 -0.89 -26.16 0.19
CA ARG A 49 -2.14 -26.40 0.91
C ARG A 49 -2.06 -27.59 1.87
N SER A 50 -1.43 -28.69 1.45
CA SER A 50 -1.29 -29.86 2.31
C SER A 50 -0.41 -29.61 3.54
N ARG A 51 0.47 -28.62 3.47
CA ARG A 51 1.31 -28.19 4.61
C ARG A 51 0.61 -27.22 5.54
N GLU A 52 -0.42 -26.52 5.11
CA GLU A 52 -1.19 -25.57 5.93
C GLU A 52 -1.77 -26.23 7.17
N PHE A 53 -2.27 -27.47 7.03
CA PHE A 53 -2.81 -28.26 8.15
C PHE A 53 -1.80 -28.61 9.25
N ARG A 54 -0.50 -28.36 9.04
CA ARG A 54 0.55 -28.60 10.05
C ARG A 54 0.67 -27.45 11.03
N TYR A 55 0.15 -26.27 10.67
CA TYR A 55 0.24 -25.10 11.52
C TYR A 55 -1.01 -24.95 12.37
N PRO A 56 -0.87 -24.62 13.65
CA PRO A 56 -2.02 -24.36 14.50
C PRO A 56 -2.74 -23.09 14.01
N GLU A 57 -4.07 -23.12 14.07
CA GLU A 57 -4.88 -21.93 13.82
C GLU A 57 -4.50 -20.83 14.80
N ARG A 58 -4.22 -19.64 14.29
CA ARG A 58 -4.00 -18.44 15.09
C ARG A 58 -4.48 -17.21 14.34
N SER A 59 -4.83 -16.18 15.11
CA SER A 59 -5.12 -14.87 14.54
C SER A 59 -3.81 -14.20 14.12
N TYR A 60 -3.74 -13.75 12.87
CA TYR A 60 -2.63 -12.95 12.34
C TYR A 60 -3.00 -11.48 12.41
N GLN A 61 -2.07 -10.67 12.91
CA GLN A 61 -2.29 -9.24 13.00
C GLN A 61 -2.16 -8.60 11.62
N GLU A 62 -3.19 -7.85 11.22
CA GLU A 62 -3.12 -7.05 10.00
C GLU A 62 -2.17 -5.86 10.21
N ASP A 63 -1.32 -5.60 9.22
CA ASP A 63 -0.35 -4.51 9.24
C ASP A 63 -0.85 -3.34 8.39
N LEU A 64 -1.05 -2.19 9.03
CA LEU A 64 -1.50 -0.98 8.36
C LEU A 64 -0.43 -0.43 7.40
N GLU A 65 0.87 -0.55 7.73
CA GLU A 65 1.94 -0.13 6.82
C GLU A 65 1.96 -0.97 5.54
N TYR A 66 1.69 -2.27 5.65
CA TYR A 66 1.50 -3.10 4.46
C TYR A 66 0.35 -2.60 3.58
N GLN A 67 -0.80 -2.25 4.17
CA GLN A 67 -1.94 -1.72 3.40
C GLN A 67 -1.63 -0.35 2.77
N ILE A 68 -0.87 0.50 3.46
CA ILE A 68 -0.39 1.79 2.95
C ILE A 68 0.52 1.59 1.73
N VAL A 69 1.54 0.75 1.83
CA VAL A 69 2.45 0.45 0.71
C VAL A 69 1.68 -0.16 -0.45
N ARG A 70 0.80 -1.12 -0.16
CA ARG A 70 -0.07 -1.76 -1.16
C ARG A 70 -0.92 -0.73 -1.90
N ALA A 71 -1.55 0.22 -1.20
CA ALA A 71 -2.36 1.27 -1.82
C ALA A 71 -1.54 2.14 -2.79
N ARG A 72 -0.29 2.50 -2.43
CA ARG A 72 0.61 3.27 -3.31
C ARG A 72 0.99 2.49 -4.56
N VAL A 73 1.30 1.19 -4.42
CA VAL A 73 1.60 0.32 -5.56
C VAL A 73 0.39 0.21 -6.50
N PHE A 74 -0.80 -0.06 -5.95
CA PHE A 74 -2.02 -0.13 -6.76
C PHE A 74 -2.34 1.20 -7.45
N GLY A 75 -2.20 2.32 -6.74
CA GLY A 75 -2.37 3.65 -7.30
C GLY A 75 -1.44 3.87 -8.50
N HIS A 76 -0.15 3.59 -8.32
CA HIS A 76 0.86 3.80 -9.37
C HIS A 76 0.57 2.99 -10.65
N TYR A 77 0.21 1.70 -10.53
CA TYR A 77 0.03 0.80 -11.67
C TYR A 77 -1.41 0.77 -12.23
N ALA A 78 -2.36 1.44 -11.61
CA ALA A 78 -3.75 1.47 -12.09
C ALA A 78 -3.83 2.11 -13.49
N GLN A 79 -4.41 1.40 -14.45
CA GLN A 79 -4.62 1.89 -15.80
C GLN A 79 -5.76 2.91 -15.87
N ASP A 80 -6.83 2.67 -15.10
CA ASP A 80 -7.98 3.59 -14.98
C ASP A 80 -8.01 4.16 -13.55
N LYS A 81 -7.52 5.39 -13.40
CA LYS A 81 -7.48 6.11 -12.12
C LYS A 81 -8.89 6.42 -11.61
N GLY A 82 -9.83 6.69 -12.50
CA GLY A 82 -11.23 6.98 -12.13
C GLY A 82 -11.95 5.75 -11.57
N ALA A 83 -11.75 4.59 -12.21
CA ALA A 83 -12.27 3.32 -11.71
C ALA A 83 -11.70 2.99 -10.32
N LEU A 84 -10.39 3.19 -10.11
CA LEU A 84 -9.75 2.98 -8.81
C LEU A 84 -10.33 3.89 -7.73
N VAL A 85 -10.54 5.18 -8.01
CA VAL A 85 -11.20 6.11 -7.05
C VAL A 85 -12.57 5.60 -6.64
N ASN A 86 -13.38 5.13 -7.60
CA ASN A 86 -14.71 4.60 -7.31
C ASN A 86 -14.66 3.31 -6.49
N GLU A 87 -13.70 2.43 -6.78
CA GLU A 87 -13.46 1.21 -6.02
C GLU A 87 -13.08 1.53 -4.57
N MET A 88 -12.09 2.40 -4.35
CA MET A 88 -11.64 2.78 -3.01
C MET A 88 -12.73 3.52 -2.22
N ARG A 89 -13.58 4.31 -2.88
CA ARG A 89 -14.73 4.96 -2.23
C ARG A 89 -15.74 3.94 -1.74
N ARG A 90 -16.06 2.92 -2.54
CA ARG A 90 -16.94 1.81 -2.13
C ARG A 90 -16.32 1.01 -0.99
N ALA A 91 -15.03 0.70 -1.07
CA ALA A 91 -14.31 -0.01 -0.02
C ALA A 91 -14.33 0.76 1.31
N LEU A 92 -14.13 2.08 1.27
CA LEU A 92 -14.24 2.93 2.47
C LEU A 92 -15.67 2.92 3.07
N THR A 93 -16.69 3.05 2.23
CA THR A 93 -18.09 3.01 2.68
C THR A 93 -18.46 1.67 3.33
N ASN A 94 -17.93 0.56 2.80
CA ASN A 94 -18.21 -0.79 3.27
C ASN A 94 -17.26 -1.26 4.40
N SER A 95 -16.44 -0.37 4.94
CA SER A 95 -15.50 -0.72 6.00
C SER A 95 -16.21 -1.07 7.31
N THR A 96 -15.97 -2.25 7.84
CA THR A 96 -16.66 -2.80 9.01
C THR A 96 -15.97 -2.48 10.34
N ASN A 97 -14.68 -2.17 10.33
CA ASN A 97 -13.89 -1.86 11.52
C ASN A 97 -12.95 -0.66 11.28
N SER A 98 -12.30 -0.19 12.36
CA SER A 98 -11.41 0.98 12.28
C SER A 98 -10.17 0.74 11.41
N PHE A 99 -9.60 -0.46 11.46
CA PHE A 99 -8.41 -0.82 10.68
C PHE A 99 -8.71 -0.75 9.17
N THR A 100 -9.74 -1.47 8.71
CA THR A 100 -10.13 -1.46 7.29
C THR A 100 -10.57 -0.08 6.83
N ARG A 101 -11.20 0.71 7.71
CA ARG A 101 -11.59 2.09 7.42
C ARG A 101 -10.38 3.00 7.21
N ASP A 102 -9.36 2.90 8.06
CA ASP A 102 -8.14 3.71 7.94
C ASP A 102 -7.34 3.30 6.70
N ALA A 103 -7.19 2.00 6.45
CA ALA A 103 -6.53 1.46 5.25
C ALA A 103 -7.23 1.93 3.96
N ASN A 104 -8.57 1.78 3.88
CA ASN A 104 -9.34 2.17 2.70
C ASN A 104 -9.40 3.70 2.53
N ARG A 105 -9.40 4.48 3.62
CA ARG A 105 -9.30 5.94 3.57
C ARG A 105 -7.97 6.38 3.00
N TYR A 106 -6.88 5.77 3.44
CA TYR A 106 -5.57 6.04 2.85
C TYR A 106 -5.54 5.66 1.36
N GLY A 107 -6.06 4.48 1.01
CA GLY A 107 -6.17 4.03 -0.38
C GLY A 107 -6.96 5.01 -1.25
N LEU A 108 -8.08 5.55 -0.73
CA LEU A 108 -8.86 6.58 -1.44
C LEU A 108 -8.06 7.89 -1.59
N ALA A 109 -7.32 8.31 -0.57
CA ALA A 109 -6.49 9.52 -0.66
C ALA A 109 -5.42 9.38 -1.76
N VAL A 110 -4.73 8.23 -1.82
CA VAL A 110 -3.75 7.94 -2.88
C VAL A 110 -4.41 7.87 -4.26
N ALA A 111 -5.54 7.19 -4.39
CA ALA A 111 -6.26 7.10 -5.67
C ALA A 111 -6.70 8.48 -6.18
N LEU A 112 -7.17 9.36 -5.30
CA LEU A 112 -7.52 10.74 -5.63
C LEU A 112 -6.30 11.55 -6.05
N TRP A 113 -5.17 11.39 -5.35
CA TRP A 113 -3.92 12.02 -5.69
C TRP A 113 -3.41 11.59 -7.08
N ASP A 114 -3.40 10.29 -7.36
CA ASP A 114 -3.02 9.74 -8.66
C ASP A 114 -3.96 10.18 -9.80
N ALA A 115 -5.23 10.44 -9.47
CA ALA A 115 -6.24 10.98 -10.41
C ALA A 115 -6.15 12.51 -10.56
N GLY A 116 -5.20 13.20 -9.90
CA GLY A 116 -5.03 14.64 -9.96
C GLY A 116 -6.01 15.44 -9.09
N ASN A 117 -6.87 14.79 -8.32
CA ASN A 117 -7.77 15.47 -7.38
C ASN A 117 -7.06 15.70 -6.02
N TYR A 118 -6.11 16.61 -6.01
CA TYR A 118 -5.27 16.89 -4.84
C TYR A 118 -6.06 17.44 -3.64
N ALA A 119 -7.05 18.30 -3.89
CA ALA A 119 -7.90 18.83 -2.82
C ALA A 119 -8.72 17.71 -2.16
N GLY A 120 -9.31 16.81 -2.95
CA GLY A 120 -10.01 15.64 -2.45
C GLY A 120 -9.09 14.67 -1.71
N ALA A 121 -7.86 14.48 -2.19
CA ALA A 121 -6.84 13.66 -1.54
C ALA A 121 -6.49 14.21 -0.15
N SER A 122 -6.18 15.50 -0.04
CA SER A 122 -5.86 16.17 1.23
C SER A 122 -7.03 16.08 2.22
N ALA A 123 -8.25 16.38 1.78
CA ALA A 123 -9.44 16.28 2.63
C ALA A 123 -9.71 14.84 3.10
N THR A 124 -9.42 13.85 2.26
CA THR A 124 -9.58 12.43 2.61
C THR A 124 -8.51 11.96 3.59
N LEU A 125 -7.27 12.47 3.48
CA LEU A 125 -6.14 12.12 4.36
C LEU A 125 -6.24 12.81 5.74
N ALA A 126 -6.85 13.99 5.83
CA ALA A 126 -6.89 14.81 7.04
C ALA A 126 -7.36 14.08 8.32
N PRO A 127 -8.41 13.24 8.32
CA PRO A 127 -8.80 12.48 9.50
C PRO A 127 -7.73 11.49 9.99
N LEU A 128 -6.94 10.91 9.07
CA LEU A 128 -5.83 10.01 9.41
C LEU A 128 -4.68 10.77 10.07
N LEU A 129 -4.32 11.93 9.53
CA LEU A 129 -3.32 12.84 10.12
C LEU A 129 -3.78 13.36 11.50
N SER A 130 -5.08 13.64 11.68
CA SER A 130 -5.61 14.05 12.98
C SER A 130 -5.51 12.95 14.02
N LYS A 131 -5.69 11.69 13.61
CA LYS A 131 -5.58 10.52 14.48
C LYS A 131 -4.13 10.18 14.82
N GLU A 132 -3.25 10.22 13.84
CA GLU A 132 -1.83 9.86 13.94
C GLU A 132 -0.94 10.92 13.24
N PRO A 133 -0.76 12.10 13.89
CA PRO A 133 -0.12 13.25 13.23
C PRO A 133 1.36 13.03 12.89
N ASN A 134 2.02 12.08 13.53
CA ASN A 134 3.43 11.78 13.33
C ASN A 134 3.68 10.49 12.53
N ARG A 135 2.66 9.85 11.96
CA ARG A 135 2.85 8.69 11.09
C ARG A 135 3.52 9.14 9.79
N ILE A 136 4.73 8.67 9.57
CA ILE A 136 5.61 9.13 8.47
C ILE A 136 4.94 8.98 7.11
N SER A 137 4.28 7.86 6.85
CA SER A 137 3.57 7.61 5.59
C SER A 137 2.47 8.65 5.30
N TYR A 138 1.72 9.08 6.32
CA TYR A 138 0.70 10.12 6.16
C TYR A 138 1.32 11.50 5.95
N VAL A 139 2.37 11.80 6.70
CA VAL A 139 3.10 13.08 6.61
C VAL A 139 3.71 13.25 5.22
N VAL A 140 4.39 12.22 4.71
CA VAL A 140 4.99 12.24 3.37
C VAL A 140 3.91 12.41 2.31
N THR A 141 2.81 11.65 2.39
CA THR A 141 1.71 11.75 1.42
C THR A 141 1.08 13.16 1.43
N GLN A 142 0.88 13.78 2.60
CA GLN A 142 0.36 15.16 2.66
C GLN A 142 1.31 16.16 2.03
N ALA A 143 2.61 16.01 2.26
CA ALA A 143 3.62 16.89 1.66
C ALA A 143 3.68 16.76 0.14
N GLU A 144 3.59 15.52 -0.38
CA GLU A 144 3.49 15.24 -1.82
C GLU A 144 2.22 15.90 -2.42
N ILE A 145 1.09 15.80 -1.73
CA ILE A 145 -0.18 16.44 -2.15
C ILE A 145 -0.01 17.96 -2.23
N LEU A 146 0.53 18.60 -1.17
CA LEU A 146 0.77 20.04 -1.14
C LEU A 146 1.71 20.51 -2.27
N THR A 147 2.76 19.74 -2.53
CA THR A 147 3.70 20.02 -3.62
C THR A 147 2.99 20.00 -4.98
N LYS A 148 2.10 19.03 -5.21
CA LYS A 148 1.31 18.91 -6.45
C LYS A 148 0.18 19.94 -6.54
N GLN A 149 -0.29 20.49 -5.42
CA GLN A 149 -1.23 21.62 -5.38
C GLN A 149 -0.57 22.97 -5.71
N ASN A 150 0.72 22.97 -6.07
CA ASN A 150 1.52 24.17 -6.27
C ASN A 150 1.71 24.99 -4.98
N GLU A 151 1.75 24.30 -3.85
CA GLU A 151 1.97 24.88 -2.51
C GLU A 151 3.28 24.35 -1.85
N PRO A 152 4.43 24.34 -2.58
CA PRO A 152 5.66 23.73 -2.08
C PRO A 152 6.21 24.44 -0.82
N GLY A 153 5.88 25.71 -0.64
CA GLY A 153 6.21 26.45 0.58
C GLY A 153 5.52 25.87 1.82
N GLN A 154 4.25 25.52 1.71
CA GLN A 154 3.48 24.86 2.79
C GLN A 154 4.00 23.45 3.04
N ALA A 155 4.31 22.69 1.97
CA ALA A 155 4.92 21.37 2.10
C ALA A 155 6.23 21.43 2.87
N ARG A 156 7.10 22.39 2.54
CA ARG A 156 8.38 22.61 3.22
C ARG A 156 8.20 22.94 4.71
N GLU A 157 7.30 23.87 5.05
CA GLU A 157 7.03 24.24 6.43
C GLU A 157 6.48 23.06 7.23
N PHE A 158 5.55 22.32 6.64
CA PHE A 158 4.97 21.11 7.22
C PHE A 158 6.05 20.06 7.52
N LEU A 159 6.91 19.75 6.54
CA LEU A 159 7.99 18.79 6.68
C LEU A 159 9.08 19.24 7.67
N THR A 160 9.38 20.54 7.75
CA THR A 160 10.35 21.07 8.72
C THR A 160 9.96 20.70 10.15
N ARG A 161 8.69 20.86 10.50
CA ARG A 161 8.16 20.48 11.83
C ARG A 161 8.34 19.00 12.13
N HIS A 162 8.08 18.13 11.16
CA HIS A 162 8.22 16.67 11.33
C HIS A 162 9.69 16.22 11.34
N LEU A 163 10.58 16.89 10.61
CA LEU A 163 12.02 16.64 10.65
C LEU A 163 12.65 17.03 12.00
N GLN A 164 12.09 18.02 12.72
CA GLN A 164 12.53 18.34 14.09
C GLN A 164 12.27 17.17 15.06
N ILE A 165 11.18 16.40 14.83
CA ILE A 165 10.83 15.23 15.65
C ILE A 165 11.62 13.99 15.20
N ASN A 166 11.89 13.87 13.89
CA ASN A 166 12.52 12.70 13.27
C ASN A 166 13.67 13.14 12.34
N PRO A 167 14.79 13.68 12.85
CA PRO A 167 15.81 14.37 12.06
C PRO A 167 16.52 13.48 11.04
N ASN A 168 16.61 12.18 11.29
CA ASN A 168 17.31 11.23 10.43
C ASN A 168 16.35 10.37 9.58
N ASN A 169 15.08 10.76 9.44
CA ASN A 169 14.13 10.00 8.66
C ASN A 169 14.33 10.26 7.17
N HIS A 170 14.73 9.21 6.45
CA HIS A 170 15.03 9.29 5.01
C HIS A 170 13.82 9.73 4.18
N ALA A 171 12.62 9.20 4.45
CA ALA A 171 11.42 9.53 3.67
C ALA A 171 11.03 11.01 3.82
N LEU A 172 11.10 11.56 5.05
CA LEU A 172 10.88 12.99 5.30
C LEU A 172 11.92 13.86 4.61
N THR A 173 13.20 13.45 4.66
CA THR A 173 14.29 14.20 4.03
C THR A 173 14.14 14.23 2.51
N THR A 174 13.76 13.12 1.91
CA THR A 174 13.50 13.02 0.47
C THR A 174 12.32 13.92 0.07
N ALA A 175 11.18 13.82 0.76
CA ALA A 175 10.02 14.66 0.49
C ALA A 175 10.33 16.16 0.67
N TYR A 176 11.17 16.51 1.65
CA TYR A 176 11.62 17.89 1.87
C TYR A 176 12.48 18.39 0.71
N ALA A 177 13.40 17.58 0.21
CA ALA A 177 14.21 17.91 -0.95
C ALA A 177 13.34 18.12 -2.21
N GLU A 178 12.34 17.27 -2.44
CA GLU A 178 11.39 17.41 -3.53
C GLU A 178 10.57 18.70 -3.43
N ALA A 179 10.09 19.05 -2.23
CA ALA A 179 9.39 20.30 -1.99
C ALA A 179 10.29 21.54 -2.22
N LEU A 180 11.59 21.47 -1.88
CA LEU A 180 12.55 22.52 -2.17
C LEU A 180 12.81 22.70 -3.67
N ILE A 181 12.88 21.60 -4.42
CA ILE A 181 13.05 21.62 -5.87
C ILE A 181 11.82 22.24 -6.54
N ALA A 182 10.63 21.89 -6.09
CA ALA A 182 9.37 22.38 -6.64
C ALA A 182 9.10 23.86 -6.31
N ALA A 183 9.77 24.42 -5.29
CA ALA A 183 9.65 25.84 -4.87
C ALA A 183 10.54 26.79 -5.68
N ARG A 184 11.33 26.29 -6.62
CA ARG A 184 12.21 27.09 -7.51
C ARG A 184 11.48 27.55 -8.76
#